data_0c66851a8a33ba0e0cb82e96182a60cb
#
_entry.id   0c66851a8a33ba0e0cb82e96182a60cb
#
_cell.length_a   1.000
_cell.length_b   1.000
_cell.length_c   1.000
_cell.angle_alpha   90.00
_cell.angle_beta   90.00
_cell.angle_gamma   90.00
#
_symmetry.space_group_name_H-M   'P 1'
#
loop_
_entity.id
_entity.type
_entity.pdbx_description
1 polymer ?
#
loop_
_entity_poly.entity_id
_entity_poly.type
_entity_poly.pdbx_seq_one_letter_code
_entity_poly.pdbx_strand_id
1 'polypeptide(L)'
;MTFLPSPAVLLAFAAAGVLLAATPGPDMALFLSRTLAGGRPHGFAALAGAMTGLLVHTFAAALGLSALLAASARAYDAVKFAGALYLLYLAYGALRHGAALRLEGQGGAGGGLARSYLTGLLINLTNPKIVLFFVTFLPQFIDVGDAAAAQKFFFLGLAFIAIGASVNAAIIALAARFVAAAKANPKAIRWFDYGFAGLMGAFAARLALGGGR
;
A
#
# COMPACT_ATOMS: atom_id res chain seq x y z
N MET A 1 -1.71 1.04 30.00
CA MET A 1 -1.03 0.78 28.71
C MET A 1 -1.83 1.45 27.62
N THR A 2 -1.27 2.45 26.95
CA THR A 2 -1.99 3.15 25.86
C THR A 2 -1.99 2.26 24.63
N PHE A 3 -3.18 1.85 24.22
CA PHE A 3 -3.41 1.07 22.98
C PHE A 3 -2.91 1.79 21.73
N LEU A 4 -2.95 3.13 21.72
CA LEU A 4 -2.57 3.93 20.56
C LEU A 4 -1.05 4.09 20.46
N PRO A 5 -0.46 3.96 19.25
CA PRO A 5 0.92 4.34 19.00
C PRO A 5 1.18 5.81 19.32
N SER A 6 2.44 6.16 19.60
CA SER A 6 2.79 7.56 19.87
C SER A 6 2.49 8.48 18.68
N PRO A 7 2.23 9.78 18.88
CA PRO A 7 1.98 10.71 17.79
C PRO A 7 3.09 10.73 16.72
N ALA A 8 4.34 10.59 17.13
CA ALA A 8 5.47 10.53 16.20
C ALA A 8 5.40 9.28 15.29
N VAL A 9 5.02 8.14 15.86
CA VAL A 9 4.81 6.88 15.12
C VAL A 9 3.65 7.03 14.14
N LEU A 10 2.53 7.62 14.57
CA LEU A 10 1.37 7.86 13.71
C LEU A 10 1.69 8.81 12.55
N LEU A 11 2.47 9.87 12.79
CA LEU A 11 2.91 10.79 11.74
C LEU A 11 3.82 10.09 10.72
N ALA A 12 4.79 9.32 11.19
CA ALA A 12 5.68 8.55 10.31
C ALA A 12 4.89 7.53 9.47
N PHE A 13 3.93 6.83 10.10
CA PHE A 13 3.03 5.90 9.42
C PHE A 13 2.16 6.60 8.37
N ALA A 14 1.56 7.75 8.73
CA ALA A 14 0.71 8.50 7.81
C ALA A 14 1.50 9.03 6.61
N ALA A 15 2.69 9.60 6.83
CA ALA A 15 3.55 10.07 5.75
C ALA A 15 3.93 8.93 4.78
N ALA A 16 4.32 7.79 5.33
CA ALA A 16 4.65 6.61 4.53
C ALA A 16 3.41 6.06 3.80
N GLY A 17 2.25 6.03 4.45
CA GLY A 17 0.98 5.61 3.87
C GLY A 17 0.56 6.50 2.69
N VAL A 18 0.69 7.82 2.82
CA VAL A 18 0.42 8.77 1.72
C VAL A 18 1.37 8.54 0.55
N LEU A 19 2.68 8.41 0.80
CA LEU A 19 3.67 8.13 -0.24
C LEU A 19 3.37 6.82 -0.96
N LEU A 20 3.06 5.77 -0.21
CA LEU A 20 2.72 4.47 -0.79
C LEU A 20 1.43 4.53 -1.62
N ALA A 21 0.38 5.21 -1.12
CA ALA A 21 -0.89 5.36 -1.83
C ALA A 21 -0.75 6.22 -3.09
N ALA A 22 0.09 7.27 -3.06
CA ALA A 22 0.36 8.15 -4.18
C ALA A 22 1.34 7.55 -5.21
N THR A 23 2.13 6.53 -4.83
CA THR A 23 3.06 5.88 -5.75
C THR A 23 2.30 5.06 -6.79
N PRO A 24 2.51 5.32 -8.10
CA PRO A 24 1.87 4.57 -9.16
C PRO A 24 2.08 3.06 -9.02
N GLY A 25 1.02 2.30 -9.33
CA GLY A 25 1.03 0.85 -9.24
C GLY A 25 -0.25 0.26 -9.84
N PRO A 26 -0.43 -1.09 -9.76
CA PRO A 26 -1.57 -1.77 -10.38
C PRO A 26 -2.94 -1.21 -9.98
N ASP A 27 -3.14 -0.91 -8.69
CA ASP A 27 -4.41 -0.35 -8.19
C ASP A 27 -4.69 1.03 -8.81
N MET A 28 -3.71 1.95 -8.77
CA MET A 28 -3.86 3.29 -9.35
C MET A 28 -4.09 3.24 -10.86
N ALA A 29 -3.36 2.39 -11.57
CA ALA A 29 -3.54 2.17 -13.01
C ALA A 29 -4.97 1.71 -13.32
N LEU A 30 -5.51 0.77 -12.52
CA LEU A 30 -6.90 0.34 -12.64
C LEU A 30 -7.88 1.49 -12.40
N PHE A 31 -7.73 2.25 -11.29
CA PHE A 31 -8.65 3.34 -10.95
C PHE A 31 -8.69 4.39 -12.07
N LEU A 32 -7.53 4.78 -12.57
CA LEU A 32 -7.43 5.76 -13.66
C LEU A 32 -8.00 5.21 -14.96
N SER A 33 -7.67 3.98 -15.36
CA SER A 33 -8.20 3.38 -16.61
C SER A 33 -9.72 3.25 -16.55
N ARG A 34 -10.29 2.78 -15.44
CA ARG A 34 -11.75 2.66 -15.26
C ARG A 34 -12.43 4.03 -15.23
N THR A 35 -11.79 5.03 -14.63
CA THR A 35 -12.33 6.40 -14.59
C THR A 35 -12.34 7.03 -15.98
N LEU A 36 -11.25 6.87 -16.75
CA LEU A 36 -11.14 7.45 -18.09
C LEU A 36 -12.04 6.77 -19.11
N ALA A 37 -12.23 5.44 -19.00
CA ALA A 37 -13.03 4.65 -19.93
C ALA A 37 -14.53 4.64 -19.61
N GLY A 38 -14.93 4.61 -18.33
CA GLY A 38 -16.31 4.45 -17.87
C GLY A 38 -16.83 5.58 -16.98
N GLY A 39 -16.02 6.60 -16.76
CA GLY A 39 -16.36 7.71 -15.86
C GLY A 39 -16.04 7.42 -14.39
N ARG A 40 -16.15 8.47 -13.57
CA ARG A 40 -15.84 8.40 -12.12
C ARG A 40 -16.54 7.27 -11.36
N PRO A 41 -17.82 6.92 -11.62
CA PRO A 41 -18.48 5.80 -10.91
C PRO A 41 -17.72 4.48 -11.04
N HIS A 42 -17.15 4.18 -12.21
CA HIS A 42 -16.34 2.97 -12.43
C HIS A 42 -15.00 3.01 -11.67
N GLY A 43 -14.36 4.18 -11.58
CA GLY A 43 -13.16 4.37 -10.77
C GLY A 43 -13.46 4.17 -9.28
N PHE A 44 -14.53 4.78 -8.78
CA PHE A 44 -14.95 4.62 -7.37
C PHE A 44 -15.40 3.20 -7.04
N ALA A 45 -16.05 2.49 -7.96
CA ALA A 45 -16.39 1.08 -7.78
C ALA A 45 -15.13 0.22 -7.66
N ALA A 46 -14.11 0.46 -8.51
CA ALA A 46 -12.83 -0.22 -8.41
C ALA A 46 -12.10 0.10 -7.10
N LEU A 47 -12.12 1.36 -6.66
CA LEU A 47 -11.57 1.78 -5.37
C LEU A 47 -12.29 1.06 -4.21
N ALA A 48 -13.61 1.00 -4.21
CA ALA A 48 -14.38 0.29 -3.18
C ALA A 48 -13.97 -1.20 -3.11
N GLY A 49 -13.77 -1.85 -4.25
CA GLY A 49 -13.26 -3.21 -4.31
C GLY A 49 -11.86 -3.34 -3.69
N ALA A 50 -10.94 -2.43 -4.03
CA ALA A 50 -9.61 -2.41 -3.45
C ALA A 50 -9.65 -2.15 -1.92
N MET A 51 -10.54 -1.27 -1.44
CA MET A 51 -10.71 -1.06 0.02
C MET A 51 -11.19 -2.31 0.73
N THR A 52 -12.06 -3.10 0.09
CA THR A 52 -12.45 -4.43 0.61
C THR A 52 -11.25 -5.38 0.64
N GLY A 53 -10.38 -5.37 -0.38
CA GLY A 53 -9.12 -6.13 -0.37
C GLY A 53 -8.19 -5.71 0.79
N LEU A 54 -8.05 -4.42 1.03
CA LEU A 54 -7.29 -3.90 2.18
C LEU A 54 -7.90 -4.34 3.53
N LEU A 55 -9.23 -4.43 3.64
CA LEU A 55 -9.86 -4.99 4.85
C LEU A 55 -9.48 -6.46 5.05
N VAL A 56 -9.48 -7.27 3.99
CA VAL A 56 -9.04 -8.66 4.07
C VAL A 56 -7.58 -8.74 4.54
N HIS A 57 -6.68 -7.94 3.97
CA HIS A 57 -5.28 -7.87 4.42
C HIS A 57 -5.17 -7.40 5.89
N THR A 58 -6.01 -6.45 6.30
CA THR A 58 -6.04 -5.96 7.70
C THR A 58 -6.42 -7.07 8.67
N PHE A 59 -7.46 -7.84 8.36
CA PHE A 59 -7.86 -8.98 9.18
C PHE A 59 -6.79 -10.08 9.17
N ALA A 60 -6.22 -10.39 8.00
CA ALA A 60 -5.14 -11.37 7.90
C ALA A 60 -3.91 -10.97 8.73
N ALA A 61 -3.52 -9.70 8.72
CA ALA A 61 -2.44 -9.18 9.55
C ALA A 61 -2.79 -9.22 11.05
N ALA A 62 -3.99 -8.75 11.42
CA ALA A 62 -4.42 -8.71 12.80
C ALA A 62 -4.51 -10.11 13.45
N LEU A 63 -4.95 -11.11 12.71
CA LEU A 63 -5.10 -12.47 13.21
C LEU A 63 -3.84 -13.33 12.95
N GLY A 64 -3.27 -13.25 11.75
CA GLY A 64 -2.16 -14.10 11.33
C GLY A 64 -0.81 -13.63 11.84
N LEU A 65 -0.46 -12.35 11.61
CA LEU A 65 0.85 -11.84 12.04
C LEU A 65 0.93 -11.67 13.56
N SER A 66 -0.16 -11.32 14.23
CA SER A 66 -0.19 -11.28 15.69
C SER A 66 0.00 -12.67 16.30
N ALA A 67 -0.63 -13.70 15.73
CA ALA A 67 -0.43 -15.08 16.15
C ALA A 67 1.01 -15.56 15.92
N LEU A 68 1.60 -15.19 14.77
CA LEU A 68 3.00 -15.48 14.45
C LEU A 68 3.96 -14.82 15.44
N LEU A 69 3.72 -13.55 15.78
CA LEU A 69 4.48 -12.81 16.81
C LEU A 69 4.45 -13.50 18.17
N ALA A 70 3.28 -14.03 18.56
CA ALA A 70 3.09 -14.73 19.83
C ALA A 70 3.73 -16.12 19.83
N ALA A 71 3.72 -16.83 18.69
CA ALA A 71 4.15 -18.21 18.60
C ALA A 71 5.67 -18.37 18.43
N SER A 72 6.33 -17.49 17.68
CA SER A 72 7.77 -17.66 17.37
C SER A 72 8.43 -16.36 16.93
N ALA A 73 9.30 -15.83 17.78
CA ALA A 73 10.14 -14.67 17.44
C ALA A 73 11.05 -14.96 16.22
N ARG A 74 11.57 -16.19 16.08
CA ARG A 74 12.42 -16.58 14.93
C ARG A 74 11.65 -16.59 13.60
N ALA A 75 10.41 -17.12 13.61
CA ALA A 75 9.57 -17.12 12.41
C ALA A 75 9.21 -15.70 12.01
N TYR A 76 8.94 -14.85 12.99
CA TYR A 76 8.70 -13.42 12.74
C TYR A 76 9.94 -12.71 12.18
N ASP A 77 11.13 -12.97 12.71
CA ASP A 77 12.39 -12.41 12.19
C ASP A 77 12.66 -12.87 10.74
N ALA A 78 12.35 -14.12 10.42
CA ALA A 78 12.45 -14.61 9.03
C ALA A 78 11.51 -13.85 8.09
N VAL A 79 10.27 -13.59 8.51
CA VAL A 79 9.30 -12.77 7.74
C VAL A 79 9.80 -11.33 7.58
N LYS A 80 10.34 -10.73 8.64
CA LYS A 80 10.96 -9.39 8.60
C LYS A 80 12.11 -9.34 7.61
N PHE A 81 13.02 -10.32 7.65
CA PHE A 81 14.18 -10.36 6.76
C PHE A 81 13.77 -10.53 5.28
N ALA A 82 12.87 -11.47 5.00
CA ALA A 82 12.31 -11.64 3.66
C ALA A 82 11.64 -10.34 3.17
N GLY A 83 10.93 -9.67 4.07
CA GLY A 83 10.32 -8.38 3.81
C GLY A 83 11.32 -7.27 3.51
N ALA A 84 12.42 -7.18 4.26
CA ALA A 84 13.49 -6.21 4.00
C ALA A 84 14.09 -6.39 2.60
N LEU A 85 14.38 -7.63 2.21
CA LEU A 85 14.87 -7.95 0.86
C LEU A 85 13.88 -7.52 -0.22
N TYR A 86 12.60 -7.72 0.03
CA TYR A 86 11.57 -7.30 -0.92
C TYR A 86 11.38 -5.79 -0.98
N LEU A 87 11.47 -5.08 0.14
CA LEU A 87 11.46 -3.61 0.14
C LEU A 87 12.63 -3.05 -0.68
N LEU A 88 13.81 -3.67 -0.60
CA LEU A 88 14.96 -3.34 -1.45
C LEU A 88 14.68 -3.64 -2.93
N TYR A 89 14.03 -4.76 -3.23
CA TYR A 89 13.62 -5.09 -4.59
C TYR A 89 12.64 -4.05 -5.16
N LEU A 90 11.64 -3.62 -4.38
CA LEU A 90 10.71 -2.56 -4.79
C LEU A 90 11.43 -1.21 -4.99
N ALA A 91 12.35 -0.85 -4.08
CA ALA A 91 13.16 0.35 -4.19
C ALA A 91 14.00 0.33 -5.48
N TYR A 92 14.68 -0.77 -5.73
CA TYR A 92 15.46 -0.98 -6.96
C TYR A 92 14.59 -0.89 -8.22
N GLY A 93 13.41 -1.53 -8.21
CA GLY A 93 12.46 -1.47 -9.31
C GLY A 93 12.00 -0.05 -9.62
N ALA A 94 11.68 0.73 -8.58
CA ALA A 94 11.30 2.14 -8.72
C ALA A 94 12.43 3.00 -9.30
N LEU A 95 13.68 2.77 -8.88
CA LEU A 95 14.84 3.49 -9.39
C LEU A 95 15.14 3.16 -10.85
N ARG A 96 15.05 1.88 -11.23
CA ARG A 96 15.51 1.41 -12.54
C ARG A 96 14.45 1.57 -13.63
N HIS A 97 13.21 1.27 -13.34
CA HIS A 97 12.13 1.23 -14.36
C HIS A 97 11.15 2.40 -14.21
N GLY A 98 11.16 3.09 -13.07
CA GLY A 98 10.11 4.03 -12.68
C GLY A 98 8.79 3.31 -12.41
N ALA A 99 7.91 3.96 -11.68
CA ALA A 99 6.51 3.55 -11.56
C ALA A 99 5.76 4.01 -12.81
N ALA A 100 6.09 3.43 -13.97
CA ALA A 100 5.41 3.79 -15.21
C ALA A 100 3.92 3.55 -15.02
N LEU A 101 3.13 4.62 -15.12
CA LEU A 101 1.68 4.56 -15.27
C LEU A 101 1.37 3.85 -16.60
N ARG A 102 1.46 2.52 -16.61
CA ARG A 102 1.01 1.73 -17.75
C ARG A 102 -0.51 1.74 -17.76
N LEU A 103 -1.06 2.77 -18.38
CA LEU A 103 -2.51 2.85 -18.63
C LEU A 103 -2.93 1.93 -19.79
N GLU A 104 -1.95 1.30 -20.46
CA GLU A 104 -2.15 0.43 -21.61
C GLU A 104 -2.62 -0.97 -21.13
N GLY A 105 -3.76 -1.41 -21.63
CA GLY A 105 -4.19 -2.81 -21.55
C GLY A 105 -5.10 -3.20 -20.38
N GLN A 106 -5.47 -2.32 -19.49
CA GLN A 106 -6.47 -2.64 -18.45
C GLN A 106 -7.90 -2.38 -18.97
N GLY A 107 -8.32 -3.22 -19.91
CA GLY A 107 -9.65 -3.42 -20.43
C GLY A 107 -10.63 -2.24 -20.35
N GLY A 108 -11.17 -1.86 -21.52
CA GLY A 108 -12.18 -0.83 -21.64
C GLY A 108 -13.35 -0.97 -20.68
N ALA A 109 -14.23 0.03 -20.64
CA ALA A 109 -15.44 0.11 -19.79
C ALA A 109 -16.47 -1.02 -19.99
N GLY A 110 -16.11 -2.11 -20.67
CA GLY A 110 -16.96 -3.28 -20.86
C GLY A 110 -17.24 -3.97 -19.54
N GLY A 111 -18.44 -3.80 -19.02
CA GLY A 111 -18.93 -4.39 -17.78
C GLY A 111 -19.39 -3.34 -16.77
N GLY A 112 -20.46 -3.65 -16.02
CA GLY A 112 -21.04 -2.75 -15.04
C GLY A 112 -20.13 -2.44 -13.85
N LEU A 113 -20.63 -1.62 -12.92
CA LEU A 113 -19.92 -1.22 -11.70
C LEU A 113 -19.44 -2.42 -10.86
N ALA A 114 -20.25 -3.50 -10.82
CA ALA A 114 -19.90 -4.75 -10.13
C ALA A 114 -18.60 -5.37 -10.66
N ARG A 115 -18.38 -5.34 -11.99
CA ARG A 115 -17.14 -5.84 -12.59
C ARG A 115 -15.94 -4.95 -12.20
N SER A 116 -16.13 -3.64 -12.16
CA SER A 116 -15.07 -2.72 -11.72
C SER A 116 -14.70 -2.98 -10.27
N TYR A 117 -15.69 -3.16 -9.38
CA TYR A 117 -15.48 -3.53 -7.98
C TYR A 117 -14.71 -4.85 -7.84
N LEU A 118 -15.18 -5.92 -8.48
CA LEU A 118 -14.53 -7.24 -8.40
C LEU A 118 -13.09 -7.18 -8.94
N THR A 119 -12.86 -6.44 -10.02
CA THR A 119 -11.50 -6.25 -10.55
C THR A 119 -10.62 -5.53 -9.55
N GLY A 120 -11.14 -4.48 -8.88
CA GLY A 120 -10.42 -3.75 -7.83
C GLY A 120 -10.07 -4.64 -6.65
N LEU A 121 -11.02 -5.46 -6.20
CA LEU A 121 -10.82 -6.44 -5.13
C LEU A 121 -9.71 -7.45 -5.49
N LEU A 122 -9.81 -8.08 -6.65
CA LEU A 122 -8.86 -9.12 -7.06
C LEU A 122 -7.45 -8.56 -7.28
N ILE A 123 -7.33 -7.40 -7.97
CA ILE A 123 -6.04 -6.76 -8.17
C ILE A 123 -5.42 -6.40 -6.83
N ASN A 124 -6.17 -5.83 -5.89
CA ASN A 124 -5.63 -5.45 -4.58
C ASN A 124 -5.19 -6.67 -3.77
N LEU A 125 -5.99 -7.75 -3.73
CA LEU A 125 -5.65 -8.99 -3.04
C LEU A 125 -4.37 -9.65 -3.57
N THR A 126 -4.12 -9.52 -4.87
CA THR A 126 -2.93 -10.10 -5.53
C THR A 126 -1.80 -9.09 -5.72
N ASN A 127 -1.99 -7.83 -5.32
CA ASN A 127 -0.99 -6.78 -5.47
C ASN A 127 0.20 -7.00 -4.54
N PRO A 128 1.38 -7.36 -5.07
CA PRO A 128 2.53 -7.66 -4.23
C PRO A 128 2.97 -6.45 -3.39
N LYS A 129 2.76 -5.23 -3.89
CA LYS A 129 3.05 -3.99 -3.13
C LYS A 129 2.22 -3.93 -1.84
N ILE A 130 0.95 -4.29 -1.91
CA ILE A 130 0.02 -4.27 -0.77
C ILE A 130 0.28 -5.44 0.19
N VAL A 131 0.38 -6.67 -0.34
CA VAL A 131 0.68 -7.86 0.49
C VAL A 131 1.91 -7.60 1.35
N LEU A 132 2.96 -7.09 0.74
CA LEU A 132 4.23 -6.90 1.44
C LEU A 132 4.23 -5.68 2.34
N PHE A 133 3.50 -4.63 2.01
CA PHE A 133 3.23 -3.56 2.96
C PHE A 133 2.64 -4.12 4.26
N PHE A 134 1.62 -4.97 4.19
CA PHE A 134 1.01 -5.56 5.37
C PHE A 134 1.95 -6.49 6.11
N VAL A 135 2.71 -7.32 5.39
CA VAL A 135 3.57 -8.35 6.01
C VAL A 135 4.86 -7.75 6.57
N THR A 136 5.40 -6.69 5.97
CA THR A 136 6.75 -6.22 6.32
C THR A 136 6.80 -4.82 6.92
N PHE A 137 5.91 -3.93 6.48
CA PHE A 137 5.90 -2.55 6.95
C PHE A 137 5.05 -2.37 8.20
N LEU A 138 3.84 -2.90 8.21
CA LEU A 138 2.93 -2.77 9.35
C LEU A 138 3.55 -3.27 10.67
N PRO A 139 4.22 -4.43 10.70
CA PRO A 139 4.85 -4.95 11.92
C PRO A 139 5.94 -4.06 12.52
N GLN A 140 6.53 -3.15 11.75
CA GLN A 140 7.57 -2.25 12.27
C GLN A 140 7.07 -1.25 13.32
N PHE A 141 5.77 -1.10 13.43
CA PHE A 141 5.10 -0.21 14.38
C PHE A 141 4.53 -0.94 15.61
N ILE A 142 4.85 -2.24 15.76
CA ILE A 142 4.31 -3.10 16.82
C ILE A 142 5.46 -3.88 17.43
N ASP A 143 5.59 -3.82 18.76
CA ASP A 143 6.66 -4.49 19.47
C ASP A 143 6.38 -6.01 19.59
N VAL A 144 7.45 -6.80 19.61
CA VAL A 144 7.38 -8.25 19.87
C VAL A 144 6.88 -8.47 21.30
N GLY A 145 5.87 -9.35 21.46
CA GLY A 145 5.27 -9.62 22.76
C GLY A 145 4.22 -8.58 23.21
N ASP A 146 3.84 -7.64 22.35
CA ASP A 146 2.77 -6.69 22.65
C ASP A 146 1.42 -7.41 22.77
N ALA A 147 0.84 -7.42 23.97
CA ALA A 147 -0.47 -8.03 24.22
C ALA A 147 -1.61 -7.42 23.39
N ALA A 148 -1.44 -6.20 22.89
CA ALA A 148 -2.39 -5.49 22.04
C ALA A 148 -2.02 -5.54 20.55
N ALA A 149 -1.11 -6.45 20.12
CA ALA A 149 -0.63 -6.50 18.75
C ALA A 149 -1.76 -6.61 17.71
N ALA A 150 -2.74 -7.48 17.92
CA ALA A 150 -3.87 -7.66 17.02
C ALA A 150 -4.68 -6.36 16.84
N GLN A 151 -4.97 -5.66 17.94
CA GLN A 151 -5.71 -4.39 17.92
C GLN A 151 -4.90 -3.29 17.20
N LYS A 152 -3.58 -3.25 17.42
CA LYS A 152 -2.70 -2.29 16.74
C LYS A 152 -2.59 -2.58 15.24
N PHE A 153 -2.48 -3.85 14.82
CA PHE A 153 -2.55 -4.22 13.41
C PHE A 153 -3.85 -3.76 12.78
N PHE A 154 -4.97 -4.02 13.45
CA PHE A 154 -6.28 -3.63 12.96
C PHE A 154 -6.43 -2.10 12.85
N PHE A 155 -6.02 -1.37 13.88
CA PHE A 155 -6.04 0.10 13.88
C PHE A 155 -5.20 0.69 12.75
N LEU A 156 -3.95 0.25 12.61
CA LEU A 156 -3.05 0.74 11.56
C LEU A 156 -3.55 0.36 10.17
N GLY A 157 -4.12 -0.84 10.01
CA GLY A 157 -4.76 -1.25 8.76
C GLY A 157 -5.92 -0.36 8.38
N LEU A 158 -6.82 -0.04 9.32
CA LEU A 158 -7.93 0.89 9.08
C LEU A 158 -7.43 2.32 8.79
N ALA A 159 -6.40 2.78 9.50
CA ALA A 159 -5.77 4.07 9.22
C ALA A 159 -5.20 4.11 7.80
N PHE A 160 -4.55 3.04 7.35
CA PHE A 160 -4.06 2.94 5.98
C PHE A 160 -5.18 2.93 4.94
N ILE A 161 -6.30 2.25 5.21
CA ILE A 161 -7.50 2.28 4.37
C ILE A 161 -8.03 3.71 4.24
N ALA A 162 -8.14 4.44 5.34
CA ALA A 162 -8.61 5.83 5.32
C ALA A 162 -7.70 6.74 4.49
N ILE A 163 -6.38 6.62 4.66
CA ILE A 163 -5.37 7.36 3.88
C ILE A 163 -5.47 6.98 2.41
N GLY A 164 -5.44 5.68 2.09
CA GLY A 164 -5.50 5.17 0.73
C GLY A 164 -6.78 5.56 0.01
N ALA A 165 -7.93 5.48 0.69
CA ALA A 165 -9.22 5.90 0.16
C ALA A 165 -9.22 7.40 -0.18
N SER A 166 -8.73 8.25 0.74
CA SER A 166 -8.70 9.70 0.55
C SER A 166 -7.80 10.11 -0.62
N VAL A 167 -6.58 9.58 -0.68
CA VAL A 167 -5.61 9.87 -1.76
C VAL A 167 -6.15 9.41 -3.12
N ASN A 168 -6.61 8.16 -3.20
CA ASN A 168 -7.07 7.60 -4.48
C ASN A 168 -8.43 8.19 -4.91
N ALA A 169 -9.31 8.56 -3.98
CA ALA A 169 -10.54 9.30 -4.30
C ALA A 169 -10.23 10.65 -4.93
N ALA A 170 -9.25 11.39 -4.41
CA ALA A 170 -8.80 12.65 -5.01
C ALA A 170 -8.20 12.43 -6.41
N ILE A 171 -7.40 11.38 -6.60
CA ILE A 171 -6.83 11.00 -7.91
C ILE A 171 -7.95 10.67 -8.91
N ILE A 172 -8.96 9.89 -8.53
CA ILE A 172 -10.13 9.55 -9.36
C ILE A 172 -10.93 10.81 -9.70
N ALA A 173 -11.22 11.66 -8.71
CA ALA A 173 -11.96 12.89 -8.90
C ALA A 173 -11.26 13.84 -9.90
N LEU A 174 -9.94 13.82 -9.94
CA LEU A 174 -9.09 14.66 -10.78
C LEU A 174 -8.40 13.89 -11.91
N ALA A 175 -8.89 12.72 -12.30
CA ALA A 175 -8.18 11.76 -13.15
C ALA A 175 -7.65 12.36 -14.45
N ALA A 176 -8.46 13.12 -15.18
CA ALA A 176 -8.02 13.76 -16.42
C ALA A 176 -6.89 14.77 -16.21
N ARG A 177 -6.99 15.60 -15.15
CA ARG A 177 -5.95 16.57 -14.76
C ARG A 177 -4.68 15.86 -14.27
N PHE A 178 -4.85 14.82 -13.47
CA PHE A 178 -3.73 14.02 -12.96
C PHE A 178 -2.94 13.36 -14.10
N VAL A 179 -3.62 12.70 -15.04
CA VAL A 179 -2.97 12.07 -16.20
C VAL A 179 -2.32 13.10 -17.11
N ALA A 180 -2.97 14.24 -17.37
CA ALA A 180 -2.37 15.32 -18.15
C ALA A 180 -1.11 15.86 -17.49
N ALA A 181 -1.14 16.14 -16.18
CA ALA A 181 0.01 16.63 -15.42
C ALA A 181 1.16 15.61 -15.38
N ALA A 182 0.84 14.32 -15.20
CA ALA A 182 1.83 13.24 -15.20
C ALA A 182 2.55 13.12 -16.57
N LYS A 183 1.79 13.23 -17.67
CA LYS A 183 2.36 13.21 -19.03
C LYS A 183 3.18 14.47 -19.33
N ALA A 184 2.72 15.63 -18.86
CA ALA A 184 3.43 16.90 -19.08
C ALA A 184 4.72 17.02 -18.24
N ASN A 185 4.81 16.33 -17.11
CA ASN A 185 5.95 16.44 -16.21
C ASN A 185 6.49 15.08 -15.74
N PRO A 186 7.15 14.32 -16.62
CA PRO A 186 7.73 13.02 -16.27
C PRO A 186 8.80 13.12 -15.18
N LYS A 187 9.44 14.30 -15.02
CA LYS A 187 10.39 14.54 -13.93
C LYS A 187 9.71 14.49 -12.56
N ALA A 188 8.49 15.04 -12.42
CA ALA A 188 7.75 14.98 -11.16
C ALA A 188 7.43 13.52 -10.77
N ILE A 189 7.03 12.69 -11.73
CA ILE A 189 6.82 11.24 -11.48
C ILE A 189 8.12 10.59 -11.02
N ARG A 190 9.25 10.95 -11.62
CA ARG A 190 10.56 10.41 -11.24
C ARG A 190 10.96 10.80 -9.81
N TRP A 191 10.63 12.01 -9.36
CA TRP A 191 10.82 12.41 -7.96
C TRP A 191 9.98 11.59 -6.98
N PHE A 192 8.74 11.22 -7.35
CA PHE A 192 7.95 10.28 -6.57
C PHE A 192 8.60 8.91 -6.48
N ASP A 193 9.17 8.41 -7.59
CA ASP A 193 9.90 7.14 -7.60
C ASP A 193 11.12 7.18 -6.66
N TYR A 194 11.87 8.29 -6.67
CA TYR A 194 13.01 8.48 -5.76
C TYR A 194 12.57 8.56 -4.30
N GLY A 195 11.50 9.29 -4.00
CA GLY A 195 10.92 9.37 -2.66
C GLY A 195 10.45 7.99 -2.16
N PHE A 196 9.77 7.24 -3.01
CA PHE A 196 9.34 5.88 -2.71
C PHE A 196 10.53 4.95 -2.49
N ALA A 197 11.52 4.96 -3.38
CA ALA A 197 12.72 4.14 -3.25
C ALA A 197 13.51 4.47 -1.98
N GLY A 198 13.68 5.76 -1.65
CA GLY A 198 14.33 6.22 -0.43
C GLY A 198 13.59 5.75 0.83
N LEU A 199 12.26 5.85 0.83
CA LEU A 199 11.43 5.38 1.93
C LEU A 199 11.53 3.86 2.11
N MET A 200 11.41 3.09 1.03
CA MET A 200 11.52 1.62 1.07
C MET A 200 12.93 1.18 1.51
N GLY A 201 13.97 1.87 1.03
CA GLY A 201 15.35 1.64 1.44
C GLY A 201 15.57 1.93 2.93
N ALA A 202 15.03 3.02 3.45
CA ALA A 202 15.11 3.37 4.88
C ALA A 202 14.41 2.32 5.76
N PHE A 203 13.24 1.83 5.35
CA PHE A 203 12.56 0.76 6.07
C PHE A 203 13.30 -0.58 5.99
N ALA A 204 13.86 -0.93 4.84
CA ALA A 204 14.69 -2.13 4.70
C ALA A 204 15.91 -2.05 5.63
N ALA A 205 16.60 -0.91 5.66
CA ALA A 205 17.74 -0.70 6.56
C ALA A 205 17.32 -0.79 8.03
N ARG A 206 16.19 -0.17 8.42
CA ARG A 206 15.65 -0.27 9.78
C ARG A 206 15.35 -1.71 10.18
N LEU A 207 14.76 -2.52 9.26
CA LEU A 207 14.48 -3.94 9.50
C LEU A 207 15.77 -4.75 9.66
N ALA A 208 16.78 -4.49 8.82
CA ALA A 208 18.05 -5.19 8.87
C ALA A 208 18.87 -4.83 10.12
N LEU A 209 18.86 -3.56 10.53
CA LEU A 209 19.65 -3.05 11.67
C LEU A 209 18.90 -3.17 13.01
N GLY A 210 17.58 -3.20 13.01
CA GLY A 210 16.74 -3.28 14.21
C GLY A 210 16.50 -4.70 14.73
N GLY A 211 17.15 -5.70 14.19
CA GLY A 211 16.99 -7.13 14.55
C GLY A 211 17.66 -7.56 15.86
N GLY A 212 17.84 -6.67 16.83
CA GLY A 212 18.57 -6.94 18.07
C GLY A 212 18.01 -6.29 19.33
N ARG A 213 16.65 -6.14 19.45
CA ARG A 213 16.06 -5.76 20.74
C ARG A 213 14.78 -6.52 21.01
#